data_86e51d9027f992031b71ed7691d7e1be
#
_entry.id   86e51d9027f992031b71ed7691d7e1be
#
_cell.length_a   1.000
_cell.length_b   1.000
_cell.length_c   1.000
_cell.angle_alpha   90.00
_cell.angle_beta   90.00
_cell.angle_gamma   90.00
#
_symmetry.space_group_name_H-M   'P 1'
#
loop_
_entity.id
_entity.type
_entity.pdbx_description
1 polymer ?
#
loop_
_entity_poly.entity_id
_entity_poly.type
_entity_poly.pdbx_seq_one_letter_code
_entity_poly.pdbx_strand_id
1 'polypeptide(L)'
;MDNRMFCFQCEQTAGCAGCTGKAGVCGKTAEVAELQDQLTGALVGLSRAVDNAPDANEGTWRLMIEGLFTTVTNVSFNEKTIRELIDRVHEEKARLVPGCSGCGSRCGRNDDYDMNLLWNAQEDIRSLKSLILFGVRGMAAYAHHAMMPVSYTHLRAHETLMN
;
A
#
# COMPACT_ATOMS: atom_id res chain seq x y z
N MET A 1 -3.31 -24.10 -15.38
CA MET A 1 -2.76 -22.75 -15.13
C MET A 1 -1.70 -22.90 -14.08
N ASP A 2 -0.51 -22.44 -14.37
CA ASP A 2 0.63 -22.55 -13.46
C ASP A 2 0.38 -21.55 -12.31
N ASN A 3 -0.08 -22.04 -11.16
CA ASN A 3 -0.51 -21.23 -10.02
C ASN A 3 0.67 -20.82 -9.16
N ARG A 4 1.76 -20.39 -9.80
CA ARG A 4 2.95 -19.87 -9.13
C ARG A 4 2.75 -18.41 -8.81
N MET A 5 2.89 -18.09 -7.52
CA MET A 5 2.90 -16.71 -7.07
C MET A 5 4.29 -16.08 -7.21
N PHE A 6 4.31 -14.77 -7.26
CA PHE A 6 5.49 -13.99 -6.92
C PHE A 6 5.13 -13.00 -5.81
N CYS A 7 5.92 -12.95 -4.74
CA CYS A 7 5.77 -11.96 -3.68
C CYS A 7 7.14 -11.61 -3.11
N PHE A 8 7.47 -10.31 -3.13
CA PHE A 8 8.71 -9.75 -2.59
C PHE A 8 8.38 -8.60 -1.61
N GLN A 9 7.33 -8.76 -0.80
CA GLN A 9 6.78 -7.65 0.01
C GLN A 9 7.31 -7.60 1.43
N CYS A 10 8.17 -8.54 1.86
CA CYS A 10 8.73 -8.57 3.21
C CYS A 10 10.07 -9.28 3.26
N GLU A 11 10.74 -9.17 4.42
CA GLU A 11 12.03 -9.83 4.70
C GLU A 11 11.93 -11.37 4.80
N GLN A 12 10.74 -11.92 5.02
CA GLN A 12 10.48 -13.36 5.18
C GLN A 12 10.42 -14.10 3.84
N THR A 13 10.87 -13.46 2.76
CA THR A 13 10.88 -14.09 1.44
C THR A 13 11.84 -15.28 1.40
N ALA A 14 11.41 -16.37 0.77
CA ALA A 14 12.21 -17.58 0.67
C ALA A 14 13.57 -17.30 0.02
N GLY A 15 14.67 -17.56 0.73
CA GLY A 15 16.02 -17.41 0.23
C GLY A 15 16.39 -16.01 -0.28
N CYS A 16 15.75 -14.95 0.20
CA CYS A 16 15.92 -13.56 -0.27
C CYS A 16 15.60 -13.35 -1.76
N ALA A 17 14.94 -14.30 -2.40
CA ALA A 17 14.62 -14.27 -3.83
C ALA A 17 13.13 -13.97 -4.10
N GLY A 18 12.31 -13.85 -3.07
CA GLY A 18 10.85 -13.76 -3.16
C GLY A 18 10.18 -15.12 -2.99
N CYS A 19 8.88 -15.09 -2.69
CA CYS A 19 8.06 -16.29 -2.61
C CYS A 19 7.53 -16.61 -4.01
N THR A 20 7.95 -17.74 -4.59
CA THR A 20 7.63 -18.18 -5.95
C THR A 20 6.90 -19.53 -6.00
N GLY A 21 6.50 -20.04 -4.82
CA GLY A 21 5.84 -21.34 -4.68
C GLY A 21 4.33 -21.28 -4.91
N LYS A 22 3.61 -22.15 -4.21
CA LYS A 22 2.13 -22.17 -4.21
C LYS A 22 1.53 -21.17 -3.22
N ALA A 23 2.29 -20.82 -2.19
CA ALA A 23 1.93 -19.83 -1.16
C ALA A 23 3.19 -19.13 -0.66
N GLY A 24 3.01 -17.96 -0.05
CA GLY A 24 4.07 -17.27 0.67
C GLY A 24 4.49 -18.02 1.93
N VAL A 25 5.69 -17.72 2.45
CA VAL A 25 6.17 -18.24 3.75
C VAL A 25 5.18 -17.90 4.88
N CYS A 26 4.50 -16.75 4.78
CA CYS A 26 3.46 -16.32 5.71
C CYS A 26 2.08 -16.98 5.49
N GLY A 27 1.94 -17.86 4.52
CA GLY A 27 0.66 -18.47 4.15
C GLY A 27 -0.19 -17.66 3.16
N LYS A 28 0.32 -16.51 2.67
CA LYS A 28 -0.37 -15.69 1.68
C LYS A 28 -0.59 -16.45 0.38
N THR A 29 -1.79 -16.34 -0.19
CA THR A 29 -2.10 -16.90 -1.52
C THR A 29 -1.52 -16.05 -2.64
N ALA A 30 -1.42 -16.60 -3.85
CA ALA A 30 -1.02 -15.85 -5.04
C ALA A 30 -1.94 -14.65 -5.30
N GLU A 31 -3.24 -14.85 -5.16
CA GLU A 31 -4.26 -13.82 -5.38
C GLU A 31 -4.13 -12.68 -4.37
N VAL A 32 -3.95 -12.97 -3.09
CA VAL A 32 -3.71 -11.93 -2.08
C VAL A 32 -2.42 -11.17 -2.33
N ALA A 33 -1.36 -11.83 -2.78
CA ALA A 33 -0.10 -11.16 -3.12
C ALA A 33 -0.27 -10.18 -4.28
N GLU A 34 -0.97 -10.59 -5.32
CA GLU A 34 -1.29 -9.77 -6.49
C GLU A 34 -2.17 -8.56 -6.12
N LEU A 35 -3.23 -8.79 -5.34
CA LEU A 35 -4.10 -7.71 -4.86
C LEU A 35 -3.36 -6.69 -3.99
N GLN A 36 -2.44 -7.11 -3.15
CA GLN A 36 -1.62 -6.19 -2.35
C GLN A 36 -0.64 -5.40 -3.22
N ASP A 37 -0.13 -5.97 -4.30
CA ASP A 37 0.68 -5.25 -5.28
C ASP A 37 -0.18 -4.25 -6.06
N GLN A 38 -1.39 -4.63 -6.48
CA GLN A 38 -2.35 -3.73 -7.11
C GLN A 38 -2.72 -2.56 -6.19
N LEU A 39 -3.03 -2.84 -4.91
CA LEU A 39 -3.31 -1.79 -3.92
C LEU A 39 -2.10 -0.85 -3.74
N THR A 40 -0.90 -1.39 -3.66
CA THR A 40 0.32 -0.57 -3.56
C THR A 40 0.48 0.32 -4.79
N GLY A 41 0.26 -0.22 -5.97
CA GLY A 41 0.28 0.52 -7.23
C GLY A 41 -0.76 1.64 -7.28
N ALA A 42 -1.99 1.34 -6.85
CA ALA A 42 -3.08 2.31 -6.77
C ALA A 42 -2.76 3.46 -5.79
N LEU A 43 -2.16 3.14 -4.63
CA LEU A 43 -1.72 4.15 -3.65
C LEU A 43 -0.59 5.05 -4.19
N VAL A 44 0.34 4.52 -4.98
CA VAL A 44 1.34 5.32 -5.68
C VAL A 44 0.66 6.23 -6.71
N GLY A 45 -0.35 5.75 -7.43
CA GLY A 45 -1.16 6.56 -8.34
C GLY A 45 -1.90 7.69 -7.59
N LEU A 46 -2.52 7.37 -6.47
CA LEU A 46 -3.20 8.35 -5.61
C LEU A 46 -2.22 9.41 -5.08
N SER A 47 -1.03 9.02 -4.63
CA SER A 47 -0.03 9.98 -4.13
C SER A 47 0.38 10.99 -5.19
N ARG A 48 0.50 10.56 -6.45
CA ARG A 48 0.77 11.45 -7.58
C ARG A 48 -0.38 12.40 -7.89
N ALA A 49 -1.62 11.92 -7.71
CA ALA A 49 -2.81 12.77 -7.86
C ALA A 49 -2.85 13.85 -6.77
N VAL A 50 -2.56 13.48 -5.53
CA VAL A 50 -2.51 14.38 -4.37
C VAL A 50 -1.46 15.48 -4.54
N ASP A 51 -0.28 15.17 -5.06
CA ASP A 51 0.83 16.14 -5.26
C ASP A 51 0.42 17.33 -6.15
N ASN A 52 -0.61 17.16 -6.96
CA ASN A 52 -1.12 18.17 -7.87
C ASN A 52 -2.53 18.67 -7.56
N ALA A 53 -3.14 18.21 -6.46
CA ALA A 53 -4.52 18.52 -6.10
C ALA A 53 -4.61 19.30 -4.78
N PRO A 54 -5.09 20.56 -4.81
CA PRO A 54 -5.31 21.33 -3.58
C PRO A 54 -6.47 20.78 -2.72
N ASP A 55 -7.30 19.91 -3.29
CA ASP A 55 -8.51 19.37 -2.67
C ASP A 55 -8.29 18.08 -1.86
N ALA A 56 -7.03 17.66 -1.67
CA ALA A 56 -6.72 16.56 -0.77
C ALA A 56 -7.12 16.94 0.67
N ASN A 57 -7.88 16.07 1.31
CA ASN A 57 -8.45 16.32 2.63
C ASN A 57 -8.10 15.21 3.63
N GLU A 58 -8.60 15.31 4.85
CA GLU A 58 -8.35 14.31 5.90
C GLU A 58 -8.78 12.90 5.48
N GLY A 59 -9.88 12.77 4.73
CA GLY A 59 -10.35 11.47 4.21
C GLY A 59 -9.34 10.84 3.25
N THR A 60 -8.71 11.64 2.38
CA THR A 60 -7.64 11.20 1.48
C THR A 60 -6.46 10.62 2.25
N TRP A 61 -6.00 11.34 3.28
CA TRP A 61 -4.87 10.90 4.10
C TRP A 61 -5.18 9.65 4.91
N ARG A 62 -6.40 9.56 5.49
CA ARG A 62 -6.86 8.37 6.19
C ARG A 62 -6.91 7.15 5.28
N LEU A 63 -7.40 7.31 4.05
CA LEU A 63 -7.44 6.25 3.06
C LEU A 63 -6.04 5.77 2.68
N MET A 64 -5.08 6.68 2.49
CA MET A 64 -3.69 6.33 2.21
C MET A 64 -3.06 5.54 3.37
N ILE A 65 -3.29 5.98 4.61
CA ILE A 65 -2.80 5.28 5.81
C ILE A 65 -3.42 3.89 5.91
N GLU A 66 -4.74 3.76 5.74
CA GLU A 66 -5.46 2.48 5.77
C GLU A 66 -4.94 1.52 4.70
N GLY A 67 -4.77 2.01 3.47
CA GLY A 67 -4.24 1.22 2.36
C GLY A 67 -2.82 0.73 2.60
N LEU A 68 -1.93 1.60 3.03
CA LEU A 68 -0.55 1.23 3.37
C LEU A 68 -0.50 0.24 4.53
N PHE A 69 -1.30 0.46 5.58
CA PHE A 69 -1.41 -0.46 6.71
C PHE A 69 -1.91 -1.85 6.29
N THR A 70 -2.90 -1.90 5.41
CA THR A 70 -3.44 -3.16 4.88
C THR A 70 -2.39 -3.98 4.13
N THR A 71 -1.40 -3.33 3.49
CA THR A 71 -0.30 -3.99 2.79
C THR A 71 0.87 -4.39 3.70
N VAL A 72 0.83 -4.07 4.99
CA VAL A 72 1.84 -4.55 5.95
C VAL A 72 1.74 -6.08 6.06
N THR A 73 2.88 -6.74 6.21
CA THR A 73 2.98 -8.19 6.29
C THR A 73 2.06 -8.75 7.39
N ASN A 74 1.26 -9.74 7.03
CA ASN A 74 0.35 -10.47 7.93
C ASN A 74 -0.79 -9.63 8.55
N VAL A 75 -1.09 -8.43 8.03
CA VAL A 75 -2.20 -7.61 8.54
C VAL A 75 -3.52 -8.00 7.90
N SER A 76 -3.58 -8.15 6.59
CA SER A 76 -4.82 -8.51 5.90
C SER A 76 -4.59 -9.51 4.78
N PHE A 77 -5.32 -10.62 4.84
CA PHE A 77 -5.37 -11.64 3.79
C PHE A 77 -6.79 -11.78 3.21
N ASN A 78 -7.68 -10.84 3.51
CA ASN A 78 -9.04 -10.85 3.01
C ASN A 78 -9.10 -10.16 1.63
N GLU A 79 -9.24 -10.96 0.59
CA GLU A 79 -9.30 -10.50 -0.80
C GLU A 79 -10.41 -9.48 -1.03
N LYS A 80 -11.60 -9.70 -0.44
CA LYS A 80 -12.73 -8.78 -0.58
C LYS A 80 -12.40 -7.40 -0.02
N THR A 81 -11.85 -7.35 1.18
CA THR A 81 -11.46 -6.09 1.82
C THR A 81 -10.40 -5.35 1.01
N ILE A 82 -9.42 -6.08 0.44
CA ILE A 82 -8.37 -5.46 -0.38
C ILE A 82 -8.96 -4.90 -1.68
N ARG A 83 -9.88 -5.62 -2.34
CA ARG A 83 -10.57 -5.13 -3.55
C ARG A 83 -11.40 -3.87 -3.27
N GLU A 84 -12.21 -3.89 -2.21
CA GLU A 84 -12.99 -2.73 -1.78
C GLU A 84 -12.10 -1.51 -1.51
N LEU A 85 -10.92 -1.74 -0.95
CA LEU A 85 -9.97 -0.66 -0.68
C LEU A 85 -9.33 -0.11 -1.97
N ILE A 86 -9.02 -0.97 -2.94
CA ILE A 86 -8.56 -0.56 -4.28
C ILE A 86 -9.62 0.32 -4.96
N ASP A 87 -10.88 -0.10 -4.92
CA ASP A 87 -11.99 0.66 -5.51
C ASP A 87 -12.11 2.04 -4.86
N ARG A 88 -12.06 2.13 -3.53
CA ARG A 88 -12.07 3.41 -2.79
C ARG A 88 -10.88 4.31 -3.16
N VAL A 89 -9.70 3.74 -3.36
CA VAL A 89 -8.51 4.48 -3.80
C VAL A 89 -8.71 5.04 -5.21
N HIS A 90 -9.30 4.26 -6.11
CA HIS A 90 -9.61 4.72 -7.47
C HIS A 90 -10.69 5.81 -7.49
N GLU A 91 -11.74 5.68 -6.67
CA GLU A 91 -12.77 6.71 -6.52
C GLU A 91 -12.18 8.02 -6.00
N GLU A 92 -11.34 7.98 -4.99
CA GLU A 92 -10.69 9.15 -4.43
C GLU A 92 -9.72 9.79 -5.44
N LYS A 93 -8.97 8.99 -6.18
CA LYS A 93 -8.12 9.47 -7.26
C LYS A 93 -8.94 10.18 -8.35
N ALA A 94 -10.08 9.63 -8.76
CA ALA A 94 -10.98 10.24 -9.72
C ALA A 94 -11.59 11.55 -9.22
N ARG A 95 -11.87 11.65 -7.92
CA ARG A 95 -12.36 12.88 -7.28
C ARG A 95 -11.31 14.00 -7.33
N LEU A 96 -10.05 13.67 -7.08
CA LEU A 96 -8.95 14.64 -7.04
C LEU A 96 -8.53 15.12 -8.44
N VAL A 97 -8.77 14.33 -9.47
CA VAL A 97 -8.40 14.65 -10.86
C VAL A 97 -9.64 14.55 -11.75
N PRO A 98 -10.65 15.40 -11.57
CA PRO A 98 -11.85 15.40 -12.40
C PRO A 98 -11.50 15.82 -13.84
N GLY A 99 -11.97 15.09 -14.81
CA GLY A 99 -11.91 15.49 -16.23
C GLY A 99 -10.69 15.05 -17.01
N CYS A 100 -9.94 14.05 -16.55
CA CYS A 100 -8.82 13.47 -17.31
C CYS A 100 -9.25 12.56 -18.48
N SER A 101 -10.45 12.73 -19.02
CA SER A 101 -10.96 11.95 -20.16
C SER A 101 -10.43 12.41 -21.52
N GLY A 102 -9.40 13.25 -21.59
CA GLY A 102 -8.96 13.77 -22.87
C GLY A 102 -7.58 14.40 -22.99
N CYS A 103 -6.76 14.42 -21.94
CA CYS A 103 -5.43 14.99 -22.08
C CYS A 103 -4.42 13.93 -22.48
N GLY A 104 -4.12 13.86 -23.77
CA GLY A 104 -3.02 13.05 -24.30
C GLY A 104 -1.71 13.33 -23.54
N SER A 105 -0.93 12.31 -23.31
CA SER A 105 0.45 12.26 -22.79
C SER A 105 0.76 12.77 -21.38
N ARG A 106 -0.15 13.44 -20.66
CA ARG A 106 0.08 13.88 -19.27
C ARG A 106 -0.65 13.03 -18.21
N CYS A 107 -1.64 12.26 -18.61
CA CYS A 107 -2.45 11.43 -17.69
C CYS A 107 -1.70 10.21 -17.13
N GLY A 108 -0.68 9.71 -17.79
CA GLY A 108 0.15 8.60 -17.29
C GLY A 108 0.88 8.87 -15.96
N ARG A 109 0.81 10.11 -15.44
CA ARG A 109 1.29 10.41 -14.09
C ARG A 109 0.36 9.94 -12.97
N ASN A 110 -0.92 9.76 -13.27
CA ASN A 110 -1.94 9.37 -12.28
C ASN A 110 -2.36 7.90 -12.43
N ASP A 111 -1.75 7.17 -13.37
CA ASP A 111 -1.98 5.74 -13.50
C ASP A 111 -1.40 5.00 -12.30
N ASP A 112 -1.97 3.86 -12.02
CA ASP A 112 -1.43 2.96 -11.01
C ASP A 112 0.00 2.56 -11.36
N TYR A 113 0.83 2.44 -10.36
CA TYR A 113 2.21 2.01 -10.56
C TYR A 113 2.24 0.50 -10.75
N ASP A 114 2.82 0.04 -11.86
CA ASP A 114 3.06 -1.39 -12.06
C ASP A 114 4.19 -1.87 -11.14
N MET A 115 3.84 -2.66 -10.14
CA MET A 115 4.80 -3.19 -9.16
C MET A 115 5.84 -4.12 -9.81
N ASN A 116 5.55 -4.70 -10.98
CA ASN A 116 6.54 -5.48 -11.72
C ASN A 116 7.75 -4.63 -12.14
N LEU A 117 7.57 -3.32 -12.37
CA LEU A 117 8.67 -2.40 -12.65
C LEU A 117 9.62 -2.26 -11.45
N LEU A 118 9.10 -2.42 -10.23
CA LEU A 118 9.93 -2.46 -9.03
C LEU A 118 10.60 -3.81 -8.87
N TRP A 119 9.83 -4.91 -8.99
CA TRP A 119 10.33 -6.25 -8.73
C TRP A 119 11.41 -6.70 -9.74
N ASN A 120 11.30 -6.22 -10.97
CA ASN A 120 12.26 -6.49 -12.06
C ASN A 120 13.34 -5.41 -12.22
N ALA A 121 13.39 -4.41 -11.33
CA ALA A 121 14.42 -3.39 -11.35
C ALA A 121 15.80 -3.97 -10.99
N GLN A 122 16.85 -3.22 -11.35
CA GLN A 122 18.21 -3.51 -10.90
C GLN A 122 18.25 -3.67 -9.37
N GLU A 123 19.08 -4.57 -8.86
CA GLU A 123 19.09 -4.99 -7.45
C GLU A 123 19.19 -3.82 -6.46
N ASP A 124 20.10 -2.88 -6.68
CA ASP A 124 20.27 -1.72 -5.81
C ASP A 124 19.01 -0.84 -5.80
N ILE A 125 18.43 -0.60 -6.98
CA ILE A 125 17.21 0.21 -7.14
C ILE A 125 16.03 -0.48 -6.45
N ARG A 126 15.87 -1.79 -6.66
CA ARG A 126 14.84 -2.59 -6.00
C ARG A 126 14.99 -2.54 -4.49
N SER A 127 16.21 -2.73 -3.99
CA SER A 127 16.50 -2.73 -2.55
C SER A 127 16.21 -1.38 -1.91
N LEU A 128 16.64 -0.28 -2.50
CA LEU A 128 16.41 1.07 -1.98
C LEU A 128 14.92 1.43 -1.99
N LYS A 129 14.22 1.15 -3.08
CA LYS A 129 12.77 1.40 -3.16
C LYS A 129 11.97 0.53 -2.20
N SER A 130 12.37 -0.74 -2.02
CA SER A 130 11.75 -1.63 -1.03
C SER A 130 11.95 -1.12 0.39
N LEU A 131 13.14 -0.61 0.72
CA LEU A 131 13.44 -0.02 2.03
C LEU A 131 12.54 1.20 2.32
N ILE A 132 12.35 2.08 1.32
CA ILE A 132 11.44 3.23 1.42
C ILE A 132 10.01 2.72 1.67
N LEU A 133 9.54 1.76 0.90
CA LEU A 133 8.19 1.22 1.01
C LEU A 133 7.95 0.58 2.38
N PHE A 134 8.92 -0.18 2.93
CA PHE A 134 8.85 -0.73 4.28
C PHE A 134 8.78 0.37 5.35
N GLY A 135 9.60 1.40 5.22
CA GLY A 135 9.58 2.56 6.12
C GLY A 135 8.23 3.27 6.14
N VAL A 136 7.66 3.54 4.96
CA VAL A 136 6.36 4.21 4.82
C VAL A 136 5.22 3.32 5.36
N ARG A 137 5.26 2.01 5.13
CA ARG A 137 4.29 1.07 5.72
C ARG A 137 4.40 1.02 7.24
N GLY A 138 5.61 1.04 7.78
CA GLY A 138 5.84 1.12 9.23
C GLY A 138 5.25 2.40 9.83
N MET A 139 5.49 3.55 9.20
CA MET A 139 4.88 4.82 9.60
C MET A 139 3.34 4.77 9.55
N ALA A 140 2.78 4.19 8.48
CA ALA A 140 1.33 4.02 8.35
C ALA A 140 0.75 3.13 9.44
N ALA A 141 1.47 2.08 9.87
CA ALA A 141 1.03 1.23 10.98
C ALA A 141 0.90 2.02 12.28
N TYR A 142 1.88 2.84 12.63
CA TYR A 142 1.80 3.72 13.80
C TYR A 142 0.69 4.76 13.67
N ALA A 143 0.57 5.40 12.51
CA ALA A 143 -0.47 6.39 12.26
C ALA A 143 -1.88 5.76 12.34
N HIS A 144 -2.07 4.57 11.78
CA HIS A 144 -3.33 3.84 11.86
C HIS A 144 -3.70 3.52 13.31
N HIS A 145 -2.76 3.04 14.11
CA HIS A 145 -3.00 2.80 15.54
C HIS A 145 -3.34 4.08 16.30
N ALA A 146 -2.67 5.18 16.00
CA ALA A 146 -2.96 6.48 16.63
C ALA A 146 -4.37 7.02 16.27
N MET A 147 -4.93 6.65 15.13
CA MET A 147 -6.29 7.01 14.73
C MET A 147 -7.38 6.17 15.44
N MET A 148 -7.02 5.06 16.06
CA MET A 148 -7.97 4.21 16.77
C MET A 148 -8.27 4.79 18.15
N PRO A 149 -9.57 4.99 18.53
CA PRO A 149 -9.96 5.63 19.80
C PRO A 149 -9.39 4.93 21.05
N VAL A 150 -9.20 3.61 20.97
CA VAL A 150 -8.64 2.79 22.08
C VAL A 150 -7.16 3.09 22.30
N SER A 151 -6.40 3.34 21.24
CA SER A 151 -4.97 3.70 21.34
C SER A 151 -4.77 5.05 22.01
N TYR A 152 -5.68 6.01 21.78
CA TYR A 152 -5.61 7.33 22.39
C TYR A 152 -5.80 7.28 23.91
N THR A 153 -6.68 6.43 24.42
CA THR A 153 -6.89 6.23 25.87
C THR A 153 -5.69 5.53 26.49
N HIS A 154 -5.01 4.65 25.78
CA HIS A 154 -3.83 3.94 26.28
C HIS A 154 -2.60 4.86 26.37
N LEU A 155 -2.38 5.72 25.39
CA LEU A 155 -1.31 6.72 25.43
C LEU A 155 -1.50 7.72 26.58
N ARG A 156 -2.73 8.19 26.83
CA ARG A 156 -3.05 9.03 27.97
C ARG A 156 -2.85 8.34 29.33
N ALA A 157 -3.12 7.04 29.41
CA ALA A 157 -2.88 6.28 30.65
C ALA A 157 -1.38 6.21 30.98
N HIS A 158 -0.50 6.12 29.99
CA HIS A 158 0.95 6.18 30.19
C HIS A 158 1.43 7.60 30.57
N GLU A 159 0.85 8.65 30.00
CA GLU A 159 1.20 10.04 30.39
C GLU A 159 0.82 10.37 31.82
N THR A 160 -0.28 9.83 32.33
CA THR A 160 -0.71 10.05 33.73
C THR A 160 0.12 9.31 34.76
N LEU A 161 0.83 8.24 34.37
CA LEU A 161 1.74 7.51 35.26
C LEU A 161 3.12 8.18 35.38
N MET A 162 3.51 9.05 34.43
CA MET A 162 4.78 9.80 34.48
C MET A 162 4.69 11.15 35.19
N ASN A 163 3.48 11.61 35.51
CA ASN A 163 3.23 12.83 36.28
C ASN A 163 2.82 12.53 37.72
#